data_f89f5b3f5cae9800952209894bbae43d
#
_entry.id   f89f5b3f5cae9800952209894bbae43d
#
_cell.length_a   1.000
_cell.length_b   1.000
_cell.length_c   1.000
_cell.angle_alpha   90.00
_cell.angle_beta   90.00
_cell.angle_gamma   90.00
#
_symmetry.space_group_name_H-M   'P 1'
#
loop_
_entity.id
_entity.type
_entity.pdbx_description
1 polymer ?
#
loop_
_entity_poly.entity_id
_entity_poly.type
_entity_poly.pdbx_seq_one_letter_code
_entity_poly.pdbx_strand_id
1 'polypeptide(L)'
;MLRATMSTISLPFQYTHSLKHLFSLYPFQKPLIQVFSKPRKITTTARRLFSLKPLAVSSPIRIYGDEKINPTYLSCSMPHKNPLKVAVLVSGGVDSSVALRLLHAAGHSCTAFYLKIWFQEDFENYWSECPWEDDLKYAKAVCDQVDVPLEVVHLTDEYWNNVVSYIIEEYKCGRTPNPDVLCNTRIKFGAFMDAISGMEFDFVASGHYAKIVHASTAQLDEPSILELSKDMVKDQTYFLSHLSQAQLKRLIFPLGCIQKDEVRMLAKSFNLPNQDRKDSQGICFLGKIKFSEFVARHIGESEGIILEAENGDYLGNHRGFWFYTIGQRQGLRLPGGPWYVVEKDIKNNVVYVSRNYFSVDKKRRLFRVGSLKWLSGLFPKQINELQCKSDRCWCTSKCSFSIVL
;
A
#
# COMPACT_ATOMS: atom_id res chain seq x y z
N MET A 1 -12.59 3.74 15.27
CA MET A 1 -12.81 2.94 14.06
C MET A 1 -11.67 1.94 13.93
N LEU A 2 -11.91 0.70 14.19
CA LEU A 2 -10.92 -0.37 14.07
C LEU A 2 -10.92 -0.86 12.62
N ARG A 3 -9.76 -0.93 11.98
CA ARG A 3 -9.60 -1.41 10.61
C ARG A 3 -8.73 -2.66 10.60
N ALA A 4 -9.28 -3.73 10.04
CA ALA A 4 -8.52 -4.90 9.66
C ALA A 4 -8.06 -4.73 8.21
N THR A 5 -6.84 -5.13 7.92
CA THR A 5 -6.28 -5.09 6.58
C THR A 5 -6.15 -6.50 6.04
N MET A 6 -6.56 -6.67 4.82
CA MET A 6 -6.55 -7.97 4.13
C MET A 6 -5.34 -8.07 3.22
N SER A 7 -4.55 -9.13 3.38
CA SER A 7 -3.68 -9.59 2.31
C SER A 7 -4.50 -10.41 1.32
N THR A 8 -4.38 -10.13 0.05
CA THR A 8 -5.01 -10.88 -1.04
C THR A 8 -4.48 -12.31 -1.05
N ILE A 9 -5.28 -13.25 -0.59
CA ILE A 9 -5.03 -14.68 -0.76
C ILE A 9 -5.94 -15.16 -1.87
N SER A 10 -5.40 -15.58 -2.99
CA SER A 10 -6.13 -16.32 -4.00
C SER A 10 -6.34 -17.75 -3.49
N LEU A 11 -7.58 -18.14 -3.27
CA LEU A 11 -7.94 -19.50 -2.91
C LEU A 11 -8.47 -20.24 -4.12
N PRO A 12 -8.16 -21.53 -4.30
CA PRO A 12 -8.74 -22.35 -5.34
C PRO A 12 -10.25 -22.58 -5.10
N PHE A 13 -11.00 -22.57 -6.18
CA PHE A 13 -12.40 -22.94 -6.22
C PHE A 13 -12.52 -24.45 -5.97
N GLN A 14 -13.21 -24.84 -4.94
CA GLN A 14 -13.74 -26.19 -4.86
C GLN A 14 -15.23 -26.17 -5.17
N TYR A 15 -15.62 -26.89 -6.22
CA TYR A 15 -17.00 -27.17 -6.54
C TYR A 15 -17.62 -27.94 -5.37
N THR A 16 -18.69 -27.39 -4.78
CA THR A 16 -19.48 -28.06 -3.77
C THR A 16 -20.43 -29.06 -4.43
N HIS A 17 -19.94 -30.25 -4.70
CA HIS A 17 -20.79 -31.42 -4.73
C HIS A 17 -20.46 -32.26 -3.50
N SER A 18 -21.45 -32.37 -2.61
CA SER A 18 -21.52 -33.33 -1.50
C SER A 18 -20.45 -33.23 -0.39
N LEU A 19 -20.67 -32.30 0.54
CA LEU A 19 -20.05 -32.32 1.86
C LEU A 19 -20.75 -33.34 2.76
N LYS A 20 -20.37 -34.62 2.71
CA LYS A 20 -20.71 -35.57 3.78
C LYS A 20 -19.60 -36.52 4.23
N HIS A 21 -18.45 -36.58 3.61
CA HIS A 21 -17.35 -37.42 4.11
C HIS A 21 -16.00 -36.79 3.80
N LEU A 22 -15.43 -36.05 4.76
CA LEU A 22 -13.99 -35.84 4.95
C LEU A 22 -13.71 -35.03 6.22
N PHE A 23 -14.16 -35.59 7.36
CA PHE A 23 -13.62 -35.21 8.68
C PHE A 23 -12.89 -36.42 9.24
N SER A 24 -11.64 -36.58 8.90
CA SER A 24 -10.69 -37.39 9.69
C SER A 24 -9.27 -37.06 9.24
N LEU A 25 -8.43 -36.79 10.24
CA LEU A 25 -6.98 -36.68 10.17
C LEU A 25 -6.41 -35.35 9.64
N TYR A 26 -6.32 -34.33 10.55
CA TYR A 26 -5.08 -33.57 10.83
C TYR A 26 -5.32 -32.54 11.94
N PRO A 27 -4.56 -32.49 13.03
CA PRO A 27 -4.76 -31.60 14.18
C PRO A 27 -3.98 -30.29 14.01
N PHE A 28 -4.52 -29.33 13.24
CA PHE A 28 -4.17 -27.93 13.35
C PHE A 28 -5.38 -27.09 12.89
N GLN A 29 -6.27 -26.81 13.82
CA GLN A 29 -7.39 -25.91 13.60
C GLN A 29 -6.88 -24.46 13.62
N LYS A 30 -6.79 -23.81 12.45
CA LYS A 30 -6.70 -22.34 12.35
C LYS A 30 -8.11 -21.77 12.36
N PRO A 31 -8.38 -20.65 13.06
CA PRO A 31 -9.72 -20.06 13.13
C PRO A 31 -10.19 -19.62 11.74
N LEU A 32 -11.41 -19.97 11.41
CA LEU A 32 -12.13 -19.60 10.20
C LEU A 32 -12.98 -18.38 10.48
N ILE A 33 -12.77 -17.29 9.74
CA ILE A 33 -13.64 -16.11 9.82
C ILE A 33 -14.49 -16.07 8.56
N GLN A 34 -15.81 -16.19 8.74
CA GLN A 34 -16.79 -16.04 7.66
C GLN A 34 -17.29 -14.59 7.62
N VAL A 35 -17.19 -13.94 6.46
CA VAL A 35 -17.59 -12.56 6.28
C VAL A 35 -18.78 -12.49 5.32
N PHE A 36 -19.92 -12.01 5.80
CA PHE A 36 -21.13 -11.86 5.01
C PHE A 36 -21.36 -10.40 4.63
N SER A 37 -21.51 -10.09 3.35
CA SER A 37 -21.91 -8.77 2.87
C SER A 37 -23.41 -8.73 2.56
N LYS A 38 -24.19 -7.91 3.27
CA LYS A 38 -25.62 -7.65 2.91
C LYS A 38 -25.73 -6.30 2.21
N PRO A 39 -26.35 -6.20 1.03
CA PRO A 39 -26.69 -4.91 0.44
C PRO A 39 -27.86 -4.29 1.23
N ARG A 40 -27.63 -3.19 1.91
CA ARG A 40 -28.72 -2.33 2.45
C ARG A 40 -28.87 -1.09 1.60
N LYS A 41 -30.13 -0.76 1.28
CA LYS A 41 -30.51 0.53 0.68
C LYS A 41 -30.11 1.65 1.65
N ILE A 42 -29.41 2.64 1.12
CA ILE A 42 -29.02 3.85 1.86
C ILE A 42 -30.24 4.72 2.02
N THR A 43 -30.82 4.77 3.21
CA THR A 43 -31.70 5.88 3.62
C THR A 43 -30.80 6.92 4.30
N THR A 44 -30.71 8.05 3.66
CA THR A 44 -30.01 9.24 4.18
C THR A 44 -30.80 9.81 5.35
N THR A 45 -30.36 9.49 6.56
CA THR A 45 -30.76 10.24 7.76
C THR A 45 -29.52 11.04 8.21
N ALA A 46 -29.61 12.34 8.03
CA ALA A 46 -28.59 13.29 8.48
C ALA A 46 -28.41 13.17 10.00
N ARG A 47 -27.28 12.67 10.45
CA ARG A 47 -26.85 12.78 11.85
C ARG A 47 -25.99 14.02 11.99
N ARG A 48 -26.46 14.94 12.86
CA ARG A 48 -25.75 16.13 13.33
C ARG A 48 -24.33 15.76 13.74
N LEU A 49 -23.36 16.29 13.00
CA LEU A 49 -21.96 16.33 13.40
C LEU A 49 -21.83 17.33 14.56
N PHE A 50 -21.35 16.86 15.68
CA PHE A 50 -20.85 17.75 16.74
C PHE A 50 -19.66 18.52 16.17
N SER A 51 -19.85 19.83 16.02
CA SER A 51 -18.81 20.79 15.69
C SER A 51 -17.88 20.92 16.90
N LEU A 52 -16.75 20.24 16.86
CA LEU A 52 -15.62 20.59 17.73
C LEU A 52 -15.01 21.88 17.16
N LYS A 53 -15.17 22.99 17.88
CA LYS A 53 -14.48 24.25 17.60
C LYS A 53 -12.97 23.98 17.56
N PRO A 54 -12.25 24.45 16.53
CA PRO A 54 -10.79 24.36 16.53
C PRO A 54 -10.26 25.17 17.71
N LEU A 55 -9.45 24.54 18.54
CA LEU A 55 -8.65 25.24 19.56
C LEU A 55 -7.74 26.25 18.84
N ALA A 56 -7.90 27.50 19.15
CA ALA A 56 -7.08 28.57 18.63
C ALA A 56 -5.62 28.34 19.07
N VAL A 57 -4.76 28.03 18.12
CA VAL A 57 -3.30 28.00 18.32
C VAL A 57 -2.81 29.42 18.29
N SER A 58 -2.64 30.00 19.50
CA SER A 58 -2.07 31.33 19.69
C SER A 58 -0.57 31.19 19.98
N SER A 59 0.26 31.20 18.96
CA SER A 59 1.63 31.76 18.95
C SER A 59 2.17 31.71 17.51
N PRO A 60 2.83 32.77 17.02
CA PRO A 60 3.41 32.77 15.69
C PRO A 60 4.61 31.84 15.70
N ILE A 61 4.51 30.74 14.96
CA ILE A 61 5.63 29.88 14.62
C ILE A 61 6.61 30.73 13.81
N ARG A 62 7.85 30.88 14.27
CA ARG A 62 8.93 31.51 13.49
C ARG A 62 9.19 30.66 12.26
N ILE A 63 8.75 31.14 11.11
CA ILE A 63 8.99 30.51 9.80
C ILE A 63 10.34 31.01 9.29
N TYR A 64 11.25 30.10 9.03
CA TYR A 64 12.47 30.38 8.25
C TYR A 64 12.05 30.49 6.77
N GLY A 65 12.07 31.73 6.23
CA GLY A 65 11.68 32.04 4.87
C GLY A 65 10.34 32.78 4.76
N ASP A 66 10.26 33.74 3.87
CA ASP A 66 9.19 34.77 3.72
C ASP A 66 7.77 34.26 3.34
N GLU A 67 7.49 32.97 3.35
CA GLU A 67 6.19 32.44 2.96
C GLU A 67 5.34 32.05 4.18
N LYS A 68 4.23 32.73 4.37
CA LYS A 68 3.21 32.39 5.37
C LYS A 68 2.43 31.15 4.96
N ILE A 69 2.92 29.98 5.37
CA ILE A 69 2.19 28.71 5.16
C ILE A 69 0.96 28.69 6.07
N ASN A 70 -0.20 28.35 5.50
CA ASN A 70 -1.42 28.19 6.28
C ASN A 70 -1.20 27.06 7.31
N PRO A 71 -1.37 27.32 8.63
CA PRO A 71 -1.16 26.33 9.68
C PRO A 71 -1.94 25.03 9.53
N THR A 72 -3.06 25.04 8.80
CA THR A 72 -3.85 23.83 8.51
C THR A 72 -3.06 22.78 7.72
N TYR A 73 -2.12 23.19 6.87
CA TYR A 73 -1.26 22.29 6.12
C TYR A 73 -0.18 21.61 6.98
N LEU A 74 0.10 22.18 8.16
CA LEU A 74 1.09 21.63 9.09
C LEU A 74 0.48 20.68 10.12
N SER A 75 -0.84 20.47 10.10
CA SER A 75 -1.54 19.71 11.14
C SER A 75 -1.09 18.24 11.25
N CYS A 76 -0.68 17.62 10.13
CA CYS A 76 -0.12 16.26 10.11
C CYS A 76 1.42 16.23 10.18
N SER A 77 2.08 17.39 10.20
CA SER A 77 3.54 17.52 10.32
C SER A 77 4.01 17.65 11.76
N MET A 78 3.12 17.93 12.70
CA MET A 78 3.44 18.21 14.09
C MET A 78 2.76 17.20 15.03
N PRO A 79 3.32 15.99 15.23
CA PRO A 79 2.77 15.04 16.19
C PRO A 79 2.89 15.55 17.63
N HIS A 80 3.87 16.40 17.90
CA HIS A 80 4.15 17.02 19.20
C HIS A 80 4.40 18.51 19.03
N LYS A 81 4.33 19.27 20.11
CA LYS A 81 4.49 20.74 20.08
C LYS A 81 5.93 21.23 19.92
N ASN A 82 6.92 20.37 20.18
CA ASN A 82 8.33 20.72 20.13
C ASN A 82 8.95 20.38 18.78
N PRO A 83 10.00 21.10 18.34
CA PRO A 83 10.81 20.70 17.21
C PRO A 83 11.39 19.31 17.39
N LEU A 84 11.42 18.52 16.31
CA LEU A 84 11.84 17.12 16.28
C LEU A 84 13.01 16.95 15.31
N LYS A 85 13.81 15.90 15.49
CA LYS A 85 14.77 15.41 14.51
C LYS A 85 14.06 14.39 13.62
N VAL A 86 13.91 14.69 12.33
CA VAL A 86 13.09 13.89 11.41
C VAL A 86 13.92 13.38 10.23
N ALA A 87 13.98 12.07 10.05
CA ALA A 87 14.50 11.43 8.84
C ALA A 87 13.41 11.42 7.77
N VAL A 88 13.61 12.11 6.65
CA VAL A 88 12.59 12.29 5.62
C VAL A 88 12.94 11.49 4.38
N LEU A 89 12.10 10.52 4.01
CA LEU A 89 12.26 9.76 2.77
C LEU A 89 11.88 10.61 1.57
N VAL A 90 12.85 10.85 0.69
CA VAL A 90 12.67 11.62 -0.55
C VAL A 90 12.92 10.74 -1.76
N SER A 91 12.05 10.82 -2.76
CA SER A 91 12.12 10.02 -3.99
C SER A 91 12.31 10.88 -5.24
N GLY A 92 12.56 12.18 -5.09
CA GLY A 92 12.59 13.12 -6.21
C GLY A 92 11.20 13.44 -6.79
N GLY A 93 10.14 12.80 -6.32
CA GLY A 93 8.75 13.09 -6.66
C GLY A 93 8.20 14.29 -5.90
N VAL A 94 7.13 14.91 -6.46
CA VAL A 94 6.51 16.13 -5.89
C VAL A 94 6.01 15.90 -4.47
N ASP A 95 5.36 14.76 -4.21
CA ASP A 95 4.76 14.46 -2.91
C ASP A 95 5.80 14.41 -1.78
N SER A 96 6.90 13.70 -1.98
CA SER A 96 7.99 13.61 -1.00
C SER A 96 8.68 14.96 -0.78
N SER A 97 8.79 15.77 -1.83
CA SER A 97 9.39 17.11 -1.76
C SER A 97 8.51 18.08 -0.98
N VAL A 98 7.20 18.07 -1.21
CA VAL A 98 6.25 18.88 -0.41
C VAL A 98 6.24 18.42 1.05
N ALA A 99 6.28 17.11 1.31
CA ALA A 99 6.35 16.59 2.67
C ALA A 99 7.61 17.09 3.42
N LEU A 100 8.77 17.09 2.77
CA LEU A 100 10.01 17.65 3.32
C LEU A 100 9.84 19.15 3.63
N ARG A 101 9.30 19.94 2.70
CA ARG A 101 9.09 21.39 2.87
C ARG A 101 8.14 21.72 4.02
N LEU A 102 7.07 20.93 4.19
CA LEU A 102 6.12 21.09 5.30
C LEU A 102 6.76 20.80 6.66
N LEU A 103 7.57 19.77 6.76
CA LEU A 103 8.30 19.43 8.00
C LEU A 103 9.35 20.49 8.34
N HIS A 104 10.11 20.94 7.34
CA HIS A 104 11.07 22.03 7.53
C HIS A 104 10.37 23.34 7.97
N ALA A 105 9.24 23.67 7.32
CA ALA A 105 8.43 24.85 7.69
C ALA A 105 7.77 24.72 9.08
N ALA A 106 7.51 23.50 9.55
CA ALA A 106 7.06 23.25 10.93
C ALA A 106 8.18 23.45 11.98
N GLY A 107 9.41 23.71 11.54
CA GLY A 107 10.55 23.99 12.41
C GLY A 107 11.30 22.73 12.87
N HIS A 108 11.08 21.59 12.21
CA HIS A 108 11.82 20.36 12.52
C HIS A 108 13.24 20.38 11.95
N SER A 109 14.17 19.73 12.64
CA SER A 109 15.50 19.43 12.14
C SER A 109 15.40 18.22 11.20
N CYS A 110 15.42 18.46 9.88
CA CYS A 110 15.24 17.44 8.86
C CYS A 110 16.58 16.96 8.30
N THR A 111 16.69 15.65 8.08
CA THR A 111 17.69 15.03 7.20
C THR A 111 16.94 14.23 6.15
N ALA A 112 17.23 14.47 4.89
CA ALA A 112 16.60 13.77 3.77
C ALA A 112 17.37 12.49 3.46
N PHE A 113 16.64 11.43 3.11
CA PHE A 113 17.21 10.14 2.72
C PHE A 113 16.63 9.68 1.39
N TYR A 114 17.52 9.36 0.45
CA TYR A 114 17.17 8.71 -0.80
C TYR A 114 17.51 7.22 -0.72
N LEU A 115 16.53 6.35 -0.93
CA LEU A 115 16.73 4.89 -0.88
C LEU A 115 17.12 4.39 -2.27
N LYS A 116 18.33 3.87 -2.41
CA LYS A 116 18.77 3.19 -3.62
C LYS A 116 18.46 1.71 -3.50
N ILE A 117 17.41 1.28 -4.20
CA ILE A 117 16.85 -0.09 -4.16
C ILE A 117 16.98 -0.82 -5.52
N TRP A 118 17.67 -0.22 -6.48
CA TRP A 118 17.77 -0.73 -7.83
C TRP A 118 18.97 -1.66 -8.00
N PHE A 119 18.75 -2.76 -8.74
CA PHE A 119 19.79 -3.74 -9.09
C PHE A 119 20.54 -3.29 -10.32
N GLN A 120 21.82 -3.21 -10.27
CA GLN A 120 22.65 -2.74 -11.39
C GLN A 120 23.13 -3.88 -12.31
N GLU A 121 23.23 -5.11 -11.82
CA GLU A 121 24.00 -6.16 -12.47
C GLU A 121 23.22 -7.19 -13.31
N ASP A 122 21.90 -7.33 -13.10
CA ASP A 122 21.12 -8.40 -13.76
C ASP A 122 20.40 -8.01 -15.06
N PHE A 123 20.55 -6.77 -15.53
CA PHE A 123 19.76 -6.26 -16.65
C PHE A 123 20.63 -5.61 -17.73
N GLU A 124 21.54 -6.34 -18.31
CA GLU A 124 22.59 -5.87 -19.23
C GLU A 124 22.16 -4.99 -20.43
N ASN A 125 20.89 -4.78 -20.72
CA ASN A 125 20.44 -3.96 -21.85
C ASN A 125 19.26 -3.00 -21.56
N TYR A 126 18.77 -2.88 -20.32
CA TYR A 126 17.59 -2.04 -19.99
C TYR A 126 17.90 -0.82 -19.13
N TRP A 127 19.17 -0.62 -18.74
CA TRP A 127 19.59 0.34 -17.72
C TRP A 127 19.77 1.77 -18.21
N SER A 128 19.86 1.99 -19.52
CA SER A 128 19.92 3.36 -20.08
C SER A 128 18.67 4.19 -19.79
N GLU A 129 17.65 3.61 -19.20
CA GLU A 129 16.35 4.25 -18.94
C GLU A 129 15.90 4.20 -17.48
N CYS A 130 16.79 3.84 -16.53
CA CYS A 130 16.42 3.83 -15.11
C CYS A 130 16.39 5.27 -14.55
N PRO A 131 15.26 5.74 -14.02
CA PRO A 131 15.07 7.14 -13.62
C PRO A 131 15.76 7.51 -12.29
N TRP A 132 16.51 6.60 -11.64
CA TRP A 132 17.04 6.84 -10.29
C TRP A 132 18.03 8.03 -10.24
N GLU A 133 18.81 8.25 -11.28
CA GLU A 133 19.74 9.39 -11.35
C GLU A 133 18.99 10.72 -11.45
N ASP A 134 17.97 10.75 -12.30
CA ASP A 134 17.09 11.92 -12.40
C ASP A 134 16.30 12.14 -11.10
N ASP A 135 15.81 11.06 -10.49
CA ASP A 135 15.11 11.13 -9.21
C ASP A 135 16.02 11.68 -8.11
N LEU A 136 17.25 11.19 -8.01
CA LEU A 136 18.24 11.68 -7.05
C LEU A 136 18.63 13.14 -7.31
N LYS A 137 18.79 13.53 -8.59
CA LYS A 137 19.07 14.91 -8.99
C LYS A 137 17.97 15.86 -8.51
N TYR A 138 16.70 15.50 -8.70
CA TYR A 138 15.60 16.30 -8.20
C TYR A 138 15.51 16.31 -6.67
N ALA A 139 15.74 15.17 -6.02
CA ALA A 139 15.78 15.10 -4.56
C ALA A 139 16.86 16.06 -4.01
N LYS A 140 18.07 16.03 -4.61
CA LYS A 140 19.16 16.93 -4.25
C LYS A 140 18.78 18.40 -4.43
N ALA A 141 18.26 18.76 -5.60
CA ALA A 141 17.89 20.15 -5.90
C ALA A 141 16.83 20.70 -4.93
N VAL A 142 15.88 19.85 -4.46
CA VAL A 142 14.89 20.23 -3.45
C VAL A 142 15.53 20.41 -2.07
N CYS A 143 16.47 19.54 -1.70
CA CYS A 143 17.18 19.63 -0.42
C CYS A 143 18.10 20.86 -0.38
N ASP A 144 18.84 21.13 -1.47
CA ASP A 144 19.70 22.31 -1.61
C ASP A 144 18.91 23.63 -1.49
N GLN A 145 17.66 23.66 -1.93
CA GLN A 145 16.78 24.83 -1.84
C GLN A 145 16.49 25.27 -0.39
N VAL A 146 16.53 24.33 0.57
CA VAL A 146 16.19 24.57 1.98
C VAL A 146 17.34 24.23 2.94
N ASP A 147 18.54 24.03 2.40
CA ASP A 147 19.73 23.67 3.17
C ASP A 147 19.52 22.46 4.08
N VAL A 148 18.82 21.42 3.56
CA VAL A 148 18.61 20.16 4.25
C VAL A 148 19.60 19.12 3.73
N PRO A 149 20.40 18.46 4.61
CA PRO A 149 21.34 17.43 4.19
C PRO A 149 20.60 16.24 3.56
N LEU A 150 21.17 15.70 2.47
CA LEU A 150 20.66 14.52 1.77
C LEU A 150 21.67 13.39 1.86
N GLU A 151 21.22 12.25 2.35
CA GLU A 151 21.98 11.00 2.41
C GLU A 151 21.39 9.95 1.47
N VAL A 152 22.25 9.10 0.90
CA VAL A 152 21.83 7.97 0.06
C VAL A 152 22.05 6.67 0.82
N VAL A 153 20.98 5.91 1.02
CA VAL A 153 21.03 4.61 1.69
C VAL A 153 20.86 3.51 0.64
N HIS A 154 21.81 2.59 0.58
CA HIS A 154 21.81 1.46 -0.33
C HIS A 154 21.08 0.30 0.35
N LEU A 155 19.93 -0.14 -0.21
CA LEU A 155 19.10 -1.23 0.30
C LEU A 155 18.73 -2.21 -0.83
N THR A 156 19.65 -2.37 -1.79
CA THR A 156 19.43 -3.23 -2.97
C THR A 156 19.26 -4.69 -2.57
N ASP A 157 20.15 -5.20 -1.72
CA ASP A 157 20.12 -6.60 -1.28
C ASP A 157 18.91 -6.87 -0.38
N GLU A 158 18.59 -5.95 0.53
CA GLU A 158 17.42 -6.03 1.39
C GLU A 158 16.14 -6.02 0.56
N TYR A 159 16.10 -5.22 -0.49
CA TYR A 159 14.95 -5.16 -1.38
C TYR A 159 14.78 -6.47 -2.16
N TRP A 160 15.88 -7.02 -2.71
CA TRP A 160 15.86 -8.31 -3.37
C TRP A 160 15.37 -9.41 -2.43
N ASN A 161 16.02 -9.56 -1.30
CA ASN A 161 15.77 -10.66 -0.38
C ASN A 161 14.38 -10.59 0.27
N ASN A 162 13.89 -9.39 0.60
CA ASN A 162 12.66 -9.22 1.37
C ASN A 162 11.42 -8.93 0.51
N VAL A 163 11.59 -8.47 -0.74
CA VAL A 163 10.47 -8.10 -1.60
C VAL A 163 10.45 -8.93 -2.88
N VAL A 164 11.52 -8.87 -3.68
CA VAL A 164 11.52 -9.45 -5.02
C VAL A 164 11.46 -10.98 -4.97
N SER A 165 12.34 -11.63 -4.20
CA SER A 165 12.35 -13.08 -4.05
C SER A 165 11.01 -13.61 -3.51
N TYR A 166 10.43 -12.91 -2.53
CA TYR A 166 9.11 -13.25 -2.00
C TYR A 166 8.01 -13.16 -3.07
N ILE A 167 8.04 -12.10 -3.90
CA ILE A 167 7.09 -11.94 -5.01
C ILE A 167 7.20 -13.10 -5.99
N ILE A 168 8.41 -13.49 -6.37
CA ILE A 168 8.66 -14.61 -7.28
C ILE A 168 8.06 -15.91 -6.72
N GLU A 169 8.31 -16.21 -5.44
CA GLU A 169 7.78 -17.42 -4.80
C GLU A 169 6.24 -17.40 -4.68
N GLU A 170 5.64 -16.25 -4.38
CA GLU A 170 4.19 -16.11 -4.33
C GLU A 170 3.54 -16.36 -5.70
N TYR A 171 4.15 -15.85 -6.79
CA TYR A 171 3.67 -16.12 -8.15
C TYR A 171 3.82 -17.59 -8.55
N LYS A 172 4.93 -18.24 -8.19
CA LYS A 172 5.11 -19.71 -8.37
C LYS A 172 4.02 -20.51 -7.64
N CYS A 173 3.58 -20.02 -6.48
CA CYS A 173 2.48 -20.61 -5.73
C CYS A 173 1.08 -20.16 -6.21
N GLY A 174 0.97 -19.51 -7.36
CA GLY A 174 -0.31 -19.04 -7.94
C GLY A 174 -0.97 -17.88 -7.19
N ARG A 175 -0.34 -17.32 -6.17
CA ARG A 175 -0.82 -16.16 -5.44
C ARG A 175 -0.39 -14.86 -6.14
N THR A 176 -1.09 -13.77 -5.86
CA THR A 176 -0.75 -12.44 -6.37
C THR A 176 -0.35 -11.56 -5.19
N PRO A 177 0.94 -11.39 -4.90
CA PRO A 177 1.41 -10.53 -3.84
C PRO A 177 1.25 -9.05 -4.20
N ASN A 178 1.21 -8.19 -3.16
CA ASN A 178 1.25 -6.74 -3.36
C ASN A 178 2.66 -6.22 -3.02
N PRO A 179 3.47 -5.83 -4.01
CA PRO A 179 4.84 -5.37 -3.80
C PRO A 179 4.91 -4.07 -2.99
N ASP A 180 3.93 -3.17 -3.13
CA ASP A 180 3.95 -1.88 -2.43
C ASP A 180 3.73 -2.05 -0.92
N VAL A 181 2.86 -2.98 -0.51
CA VAL A 181 2.69 -3.35 0.91
C VAL A 181 3.99 -3.88 1.49
N LEU A 182 4.68 -4.75 0.75
CA LEU A 182 5.95 -5.33 1.18
C LEU A 182 7.07 -4.28 1.23
N CYS A 183 7.18 -3.45 0.21
CA CYS A 183 8.16 -2.37 0.14
C CYS A 183 7.99 -1.39 1.32
N ASN A 184 6.75 -0.95 1.59
CA ASN A 184 6.50 -0.05 2.71
C ASN A 184 6.87 -0.68 4.05
N THR A 185 6.45 -1.94 4.29
CA THR A 185 6.64 -2.60 5.59
C THR A 185 8.08 -3.06 5.83
N ARG A 186 8.71 -3.68 4.80
CA ARG A 186 9.99 -4.36 4.96
C ARG A 186 11.19 -3.49 4.61
N ILE A 187 11.02 -2.52 3.70
CA ILE A 187 12.12 -1.67 3.21
C ILE A 187 12.02 -0.26 3.78
N LYS A 188 11.00 0.54 3.39
CA LYS A 188 10.90 1.95 3.78
C LYS A 188 10.76 2.15 5.29
N PHE A 189 10.02 1.28 5.95
CA PHE A 189 9.77 1.34 7.40
C PHE A 189 10.27 0.09 8.15
N GLY A 190 11.07 -0.73 7.49
CA GLY A 190 11.83 -1.85 8.05
C GLY A 190 13.32 -1.59 7.90
N ALA A 191 13.97 -2.17 6.89
CA ALA A 191 15.42 -2.11 6.68
C ALA A 191 16.00 -0.68 6.73
N PHE A 192 15.28 0.33 6.24
CA PHE A 192 15.72 1.72 6.38
C PHE A 192 15.74 2.18 7.84
N MET A 193 14.70 1.87 8.64
CA MET A 193 14.70 2.23 10.06
C MET A 193 15.79 1.50 10.83
N ASP A 194 16.10 0.26 10.43
CA ASP A 194 17.22 -0.50 11.00
C ASP A 194 18.56 0.14 10.61
N ALA A 195 18.73 0.57 9.36
CA ALA A 195 19.94 1.22 8.88
C ALA A 195 20.25 2.54 9.60
N ILE A 196 19.22 3.29 10.00
CA ILE A 196 19.40 4.56 10.75
C ILE A 196 19.23 4.40 12.26
N SER A 197 19.15 3.19 12.78
CA SER A 197 18.90 2.93 14.22
C SER A 197 19.95 3.52 15.16
N GLY A 198 21.20 3.67 14.68
CA GLY A 198 22.30 4.33 15.40
C GLY A 198 22.26 5.86 15.32
N MET A 199 21.37 6.45 14.53
CA MET A 199 21.19 7.88 14.40
C MET A 199 20.02 8.34 15.30
N GLU A 200 20.18 9.48 15.95
CA GLU A 200 19.20 9.99 16.92
C GLU A 200 18.03 10.72 16.22
N PHE A 201 17.20 10.01 15.45
CA PHE A 201 15.97 10.55 14.91
C PHE A 201 14.77 10.21 15.79
N ASP A 202 13.89 11.19 16.01
CA ASP A 202 12.63 11.00 16.72
C ASP A 202 11.61 10.27 15.84
N PHE A 203 11.52 10.70 14.55
CA PHE A 203 10.57 10.17 13.59
C PHE A 203 11.19 9.96 12.20
N VAL A 204 10.55 9.07 11.45
CA VAL A 204 10.72 8.90 10.01
C VAL A 204 9.48 9.44 9.30
N ALA A 205 9.67 10.23 8.26
CA ALA A 205 8.58 10.81 7.49
C ALA A 205 8.65 10.43 6.02
N SER A 206 7.50 10.47 5.35
CA SER A 206 7.41 10.24 3.92
C SER A 206 6.18 10.91 3.30
N GLY A 207 6.16 11.04 1.97
CA GLY A 207 5.07 11.64 1.21
C GLY A 207 3.84 10.73 1.01
N HIS A 208 3.51 9.86 1.96
CA HIS A 208 2.30 9.02 1.84
C HIS A 208 1.03 9.80 2.21
N TYR A 209 -0.04 9.50 1.46
CA TYR A 209 -1.39 9.97 1.75
C TYR A 209 -2.05 9.04 2.77
N ALA A 210 -1.73 9.24 4.02
CA ALA A 210 -2.29 8.55 5.18
C ALA A 210 -2.16 9.48 6.39
N LYS A 211 -3.00 9.31 7.41
CA LYS A 211 -2.91 10.08 8.65
C LYS A 211 -2.57 9.16 9.81
N ILE A 212 -1.62 9.58 10.64
CA ILE A 212 -1.32 8.91 11.90
C ILE A 212 -1.74 9.83 13.05
N VAL A 213 -2.50 9.27 13.99
CA VAL A 213 -2.83 9.92 15.25
C VAL A 213 -1.99 9.25 16.33
N HIS A 214 -1.05 10.00 16.88
CA HIS A 214 -0.21 9.52 17.97
C HIS A 214 -0.93 9.76 19.32
N ALA A 215 -0.69 8.86 20.26
CA ALA A 215 -1.12 9.06 21.64
C ALA A 215 -0.45 10.31 22.24
N SER A 216 -1.11 10.96 23.19
CA SER A 216 -0.51 12.06 23.92
C SER A 216 0.71 11.59 24.72
N THR A 217 1.69 12.47 24.94
CA THR A 217 2.90 12.17 25.71
C THR A 217 2.63 11.65 27.13
N ALA A 218 1.42 11.88 27.65
CA ALA A 218 0.96 11.37 28.94
C ALA A 218 0.48 9.90 28.90
N GLN A 219 0.31 9.32 27.70
CA GLN A 219 -0.28 7.99 27.48
C GLN A 219 0.59 7.17 26.49
N LEU A 220 1.86 7.01 26.79
CA LEU A 220 2.86 6.36 25.94
C LEU A 220 2.51 4.90 25.57
N ASP A 221 1.69 4.24 26.37
CA ASP A 221 1.26 2.84 26.15
C ASP A 221 0.12 2.72 25.13
N GLU A 222 -0.58 3.82 24.83
CA GLU A 222 -1.64 3.77 23.82
C GLU A 222 -1.09 3.56 22.41
N PRO A 223 -1.82 2.80 21.57
CA PRO A 223 -1.40 2.56 20.20
C PRO A 223 -1.55 3.82 19.33
N SER A 224 -0.63 4.04 18.42
CA SER A 224 -0.81 4.97 17.32
C SER A 224 -1.85 4.44 16.34
N ILE A 225 -2.74 5.32 15.86
CA ILE A 225 -3.85 4.96 14.99
C ILE A 225 -3.57 5.42 13.57
N LEU A 226 -3.64 4.50 12.62
CA LEU A 226 -3.60 4.81 11.20
C LEU A 226 -5.01 5.13 10.70
N GLU A 227 -5.21 6.35 10.21
CA GLU A 227 -6.48 6.84 9.66
C GLU A 227 -6.37 7.11 8.17
N LEU A 228 -7.53 7.15 7.48
CA LEU A 228 -7.59 7.56 6.07
C LEU A 228 -7.09 8.99 5.91
N SER A 229 -6.47 9.26 4.77
CA SER A 229 -6.09 10.62 4.40
C SER A 229 -7.33 11.49 4.11
N LYS A 230 -7.11 12.80 4.07
CA LYS A 230 -8.12 13.76 3.60
C LYS A 230 -8.50 13.50 2.14
N ASP A 231 -7.52 13.13 1.32
CA ASP A 231 -7.73 12.75 -0.08
C ASP A 231 -8.10 11.27 -0.18
N MET A 232 -9.38 10.98 -0.30
CA MET A 232 -9.90 9.61 -0.40
C MET A 232 -9.52 8.91 -1.71
N VAL A 233 -9.20 9.66 -2.77
CA VAL A 233 -8.80 9.11 -4.07
C VAL A 233 -7.34 8.66 -4.04
N LYS A 234 -6.48 9.45 -3.40
CA LYS A 234 -5.05 9.18 -3.24
C LYS A 234 -4.71 8.41 -1.96
N ASP A 235 -5.71 8.06 -1.13
CA ASP A 235 -5.49 7.35 0.12
C ASP A 235 -4.63 6.10 -0.04
N GLN A 236 -3.54 6.02 0.72
CA GLN A 236 -2.55 4.95 0.65
C GLN A 236 -2.54 4.07 1.93
N THR A 237 -3.52 4.19 2.81
CA THR A 237 -3.60 3.37 4.03
C THR A 237 -3.63 1.88 3.75
N TYR A 238 -4.17 1.46 2.60
CA TYR A 238 -4.13 0.07 2.14
C TYR A 238 -2.69 -0.47 2.06
N PHE A 239 -1.78 0.32 1.49
CA PHE A 239 -0.37 -0.07 1.31
C PHE A 239 0.45 -0.01 2.60
N LEU A 240 -0.10 0.56 3.68
CA LEU A 240 0.51 0.67 5.00
C LEU A 240 -0.05 -0.34 6.01
N SER A 241 -0.87 -1.23 5.53
CA SER A 241 -1.67 -2.15 6.34
C SER A 241 -0.88 -3.19 7.13
N HIS A 242 0.35 -3.47 6.75
CA HIS A 242 1.21 -4.45 7.42
C HIS A 242 2.20 -3.83 8.42
N LEU A 243 2.13 -2.52 8.66
CA LEU A 243 2.97 -1.86 9.65
C LEU A 243 2.70 -2.39 11.06
N SER A 244 3.73 -2.41 11.89
CA SER A 244 3.64 -2.73 13.31
C SER A 244 3.42 -1.46 14.13
N GLN A 245 2.99 -1.59 15.39
CA GLN A 245 2.93 -0.46 16.32
C GLN A 245 4.31 0.17 16.57
N ALA A 246 5.38 -0.63 16.63
CA ALA A 246 6.73 -0.11 16.76
C ALA A 246 7.10 0.81 15.59
N GLN A 247 6.68 0.46 14.36
CA GLN A 247 6.85 1.31 13.18
C GLN A 247 5.93 2.53 13.24
N LEU A 248 4.62 2.34 13.45
CA LEU A 248 3.64 3.44 13.45
C LEU A 248 3.95 4.53 14.46
N LYS A 249 4.43 4.17 15.65
CA LYS A 249 4.83 5.13 16.71
C LYS A 249 5.98 6.06 16.29
N ARG A 250 6.74 5.69 15.26
CA ARG A 250 7.88 6.45 14.75
C ARG A 250 7.67 7.06 13.37
N LEU A 251 6.43 7.13 12.86
CA LEU A 251 6.15 7.62 11.51
C LEU A 251 5.32 8.91 11.51
N ILE A 252 5.63 9.78 10.56
CA ILE A 252 4.85 10.99 10.24
C ILE A 252 4.53 10.98 8.75
N PHE A 253 3.28 11.27 8.40
CA PHE A 253 2.83 11.44 7.03
C PHE A 253 2.24 12.85 6.84
N PRO A 254 3.06 13.85 6.47
CA PRO A 254 2.65 15.25 6.38
C PRO A 254 1.47 15.49 5.44
N LEU A 255 1.34 14.65 4.39
CA LEU A 255 0.29 14.81 3.39
C LEU A 255 -1.07 14.22 3.80
N GLY A 256 -1.17 13.59 4.96
CA GLY A 256 -2.40 12.95 5.42
C GLY A 256 -3.61 13.88 5.57
N CYS A 257 -3.38 15.17 5.80
CA CYS A 257 -4.43 16.19 5.95
C CYS A 257 -4.59 17.10 4.73
N ILE A 258 -3.97 16.76 3.59
CA ILE A 258 -3.89 17.62 2.40
C ILE A 258 -4.43 16.85 1.18
N GLN A 259 -5.15 17.51 0.28
CA GLN A 259 -5.57 16.94 -0.99
C GLN A 259 -4.46 17.05 -2.05
N LYS A 260 -4.49 16.19 -3.06
CA LYS A 260 -3.47 16.16 -4.11
C LYS A 260 -3.34 17.49 -4.85
N ASP A 261 -4.46 18.15 -5.12
CA ASP A 261 -4.46 19.45 -5.80
C ASP A 261 -3.82 20.53 -4.91
N GLU A 262 -4.06 20.48 -3.59
CA GLU A 262 -3.40 21.36 -2.62
C GLU A 262 -1.89 21.10 -2.57
N VAL A 263 -1.45 19.83 -2.65
CA VAL A 263 -0.03 19.47 -2.74
C VAL A 263 0.60 20.04 -4.01
N ARG A 264 -0.10 19.99 -5.15
CA ARG A 264 0.37 20.62 -6.41
C ARG A 264 0.46 22.14 -6.31
N MET A 265 -0.49 22.79 -5.64
CA MET A 265 -0.43 24.25 -5.37
C MET A 265 0.76 24.59 -4.47
N LEU A 266 0.98 23.84 -3.39
CA LEU A 266 2.11 24.02 -2.48
C LEU A 266 3.46 23.82 -3.21
N ALA A 267 3.56 22.84 -4.09
CA ALA A 267 4.77 22.63 -4.88
C ALA A 267 5.13 23.84 -5.75
N LYS A 268 4.11 24.47 -6.34
CA LYS A 268 4.27 25.71 -7.11
C LYS A 268 4.59 26.92 -6.22
N SER A 269 3.90 27.09 -5.09
CA SER A 269 4.17 28.19 -4.17
C SER A 269 5.57 28.13 -3.57
N PHE A 270 6.08 26.92 -3.32
CA PHE A 270 7.46 26.71 -2.88
C PHE A 270 8.48 26.79 -4.02
N ASN A 271 8.02 27.01 -5.25
CA ASN A 271 8.87 27.02 -6.46
C ASN A 271 9.77 25.78 -6.53
N LEU A 272 9.21 24.58 -6.27
CA LEU A 272 10.01 23.34 -6.24
C LEU A 272 10.59 23.02 -7.61
N PRO A 273 11.86 22.59 -7.71
CA PRO A 273 12.50 22.22 -8.97
C PRO A 273 11.77 21.13 -9.76
N ASN A 274 10.98 20.32 -9.06
CA ASN A 274 10.22 19.18 -9.62
C ASN A 274 8.69 19.41 -9.65
N GLN A 275 8.21 20.65 -9.50
CA GLN A 275 6.78 20.99 -9.38
C GLN A 275 5.92 20.46 -10.54
N ASP A 276 6.49 20.39 -11.76
CA ASP A 276 5.77 19.95 -12.97
C ASP A 276 5.95 18.46 -13.28
N ARG A 277 6.70 17.71 -12.45
CA ARG A 277 6.86 16.27 -12.62
C ARG A 277 5.49 15.57 -12.50
N LYS A 278 5.28 14.61 -13.39
CA LYS A 278 4.11 13.70 -13.32
C LYS A 278 4.24 12.77 -12.11
N ASP A 279 3.10 12.32 -11.61
CA ASP A 279 3.09 11.28 -10.57
C ASP A 279 3.74 10.00 -11.10
N SER A 280 4.49 9.31 -10.25
CA SER A 280 5.04 8.00 -10.57
C SER A 280 3.93 7.02 -10.88
N GLN A 281 4.09 6.27 -11.97
CA GLN A 281 3.16 5.22 -12.39
C GLN A 281 3.90 3.89 -12.43
N GLY A 282 3.25 2.83 -11.97
CA GLY A 282 3.79 1.47 -11.99
C GLY A 282 4.37 1.00 -10.66
N ILE A 283 4.93 -0.20 -10.69
CA ILE A 283 5.54 -0.85 -9.52
C ILE A 283 6.94 -0.25 -9.32
N CYS A 284 7.23 0.15 -8.09
CA CYS A 284 8.44 0.90 -7.73
C CYS A 284 9.76 0.30 -8.24
N PHE A 285 9.86 -1.04 -8.31
CA PHE A 285 11.11 -1.71 -8.66
C PHE A 285 11.23 -2.11 -10.14
N LEU A 286 10.13 -2.06 -10.90
CA LEU A 286 10.14 -2.48 -12.29
C LEU A 286 10.53 -1.37 -13.26
N GLY A 287 10.43 -0.11 -12.85
CA GLY A 287 10.64 1.01 -13.73
C GLY A 287 9.78 0.89 -14.99
N LYS A 288 10.40 0.84 -16.17
CA LYS A 288 9.72 0.66 -17.46
C LYS A 288 9.59 -0.81 -17.89
N ILE A 289 10.13 -1.76 -17.13
CA ILE A 289 10.07 -3.20 -17.48
C ILE A 289 8.63 -3.68 -17.35
N LYS A 290 8.16 -4.41 -18.34
CA LYS A 290 6.85 -5.04 -18.26
C LYS A 290 6.88 -6.17 -17.25
N PHE A 291 5.87 -6.20 -16.40
CA PHE A 291 5.75 -7.23 -15.36
C PHE A 291 5.82 -8.68 -15.93
N SER A 292 5.26 -8.91 -17.12
CA SER A 292 5.34 -10.20 -17.79
C SER A 292 6.76 -10.61 -18.18
N GLU A 293 7.61 -9.66 -18.53
CA GLU A 293 9.02 -9.92 -18.87
C GLU A 293 9.83 -10.25 -17.62
N PHE A 294 9.59 -9.53 -16.53
CA PHE A 294 10.17 -9.84 -15.23
C PHE A 294 9.81 -11.27 -14.76
N VAL A 295 8.53 -11.63 -14.83
CA VAL A 295 8.05 -12.96 -14.43
C VAL A 295 8.64 -14.07 -15.32
N ALA A 296 8.67 -13.86 -16.64
CA ALA A 296 9.26 -14.82 -17.59
C ALA A 296 10.74 -15.09 -17.29
N ARG A 297 11.50 -14.06 -16.92
CA ARG A 297 12.93 -14.17 -16.60
C ARG A 297 13.18 -14.98 -15.33
N HIS A 298 12.40 -14.76 -14.27
CA HIS A 298 12.66 -15.37 -12.96
C HIS A 298 11.92 -16.67 -12.69
N ILE A 299 10.80 -16.90 -13.35
CA ILE A 299 9.99 -18.12 -13.18
C ILE A 299 10.09 -19.01 -14.42
N GLY A 300 10.31 -18.41 -15.59
CA GLY A 300 10.29 -19.09 -16.88
C GLY A 300 8.89 -19.16 -17.48
N GLU A 301 8.75 -19.98 -18.51
CA GLU A 301 7.50 -20.24 -19.22
C GLU A 301 7.18 -21.73 -19.16
N SER A 302 5.90 -22.06 -19.01
CA SER A 302 5.39 -23.43 -19.08
C SER A 302 4.04 -23.41 -19.77
N GLU A 303 3.92 -24.13 -20.86
CA GLU A 303 2.67 -24.20 -21.61
C GLU A 303 1.55 -24.81 -20.77
N GLY A 304 0.39 -24.15 -20.77
CA GLY A 304 -0.82 -24.59 -20.12
C GLY A 304 -2.04 -24.20 -20.95
N ILE A 305 -3.23 -24.58 -20.49
CA ILE A 305 -4.48 -24.39 -21.23
C ILE A 305 -5.40 -23.38 -20.57
N ILE A 306 -6.20 -22.68 -21.39
CA ILE A 306 -7.28 -21.78 -20.95
C ILE A 306 -8.62 -22.47 -21.22
N LEU A 307 -9.43 -22.59 -20.18
CA LEU A 307 -10.78 -23.16 -20.25
C LEU A 307 -11.84 -22.14 -19.90
N GLU A 308 -13.02 -22.23 -20.53
CA GLU A 308 -14.21 -21.51 -20.08
C GLU A 308 -14.72 -22.14 -18.77
N ALA A 309 -14.94 -21.30 -17.76
CA ALA A 309 -15.27 -21.78 -16.42
C ALA A 309 -16.67 -22.37 -16.30
N GLU A 310 -17.58 -22.05 -17.23
CA GLU A 310 -18.97 -22.47 -17.22
C GLU A 310 -19.17 -23.87 -17.75
N ASN A 311 -18.48 -24.24 -18.80
CA ASN A 311 -18.69 -25.50 -19.55
C ASN A 311 -17.43 -26.35 -19.69
N GLY A 312 -16.25 -25.78 -19.37
CA GLY A 312 -14.97 -26.47 -19.53
C GLY A 312 -14.42 -26.45 -20.96
N ASP A 313 -15.01 -25.66 -21.85
CA ASP A 313 -14.57 -25.59 -23.25
C ASP A 313 -13.15 -25.04 -23.34
N TYR A 314 -12.33 -25.67 -24.20
CA TYR A 314 -10.99 -25.22 -24.50
C TYR A 314 -11.00 -23.94 -25.33
N LEU A 315 -10.30 -22.91 -24.87
CA LEU A 315 -10.24 -21.62 -25.53
C LEU A 315 -8.86 -21.28 -26.10
N GLY A 316 -7.81 -21.96 -25.66
CA GLY A 316 -6.44 -21.72 -26.13
C GLY A 316 -5.37 -22.09 -25.12
N ASN A 317 -4.12 -21.73 -25.45
CA ASN A 317 -2.96 -22.00 -24.61
C ASN A 317 -2.46 -20.71 -23.94
N HIS A 318 -1.69 -20.89 -22.87
CA HIS A 318 -0.97 -19.81 -22.18
C HIS A 318 0.46 -20.25 -21.81
N ARG A 319 1.30 -19.28 -21.41
CA ARG A 319 2.73 -19.49 -21.11
C ARG A 319 3.04 -19.78 -19.63
N GLY A 320 2.01 -19.98 -18.79
CA GLY A 320 2.11 -20.23 -17.36
C GLY A 320 1.02 -19.50 -16.59
N PHE A 321 0.40 -20.17 -15.60
CA PHE A 321 -0.68 -19.59 -14.79
C PHE A 321 -0.23 -18.36 -13.96
N TRP A 322 1.07 -18.23 -13.69
CA TRP A 322 1.65 -17.11 -12.93
C TRP A 322 1.61 -15.76 -13.66
N PHE A 323 1.42 -15.77 -14.99
CA PHE A 323 1.21 -14.53 -15.75
C PHE A 323 -0.19 -13.95 -15.56
N TYR A 324 -1.08 -14.65 -14.86
CA TYR A 324 -2.48 -14.28 -14.74
C TYR A 324 -2.87 -14.01 -13.30
N THR A 325 -3.74 -13.01 -13.13
CA THR A 325 -4.33 -12.62 -11.85
C THR A 325 -5.85 -12.72 -11.93
N ILE A 326 -6.49 -13.20 -10.88
CA ILE A 326 -7.95 -13.28 -10.81
C ILE A 326 -8.57 -11.89 -11.09
N GLY A 327 -9.52 -11.83 -12.04
CA GLY A 327 -10.16 -10.61 -12.53
C GLY A 327 -9.37 -9.87 -13.60
N GLN A 328 -8.23 -10.39 -14.03
CA GLN A 328 -7.49 -9.85 -15.17
C GLN A 328 -8.31 -10.01 -16.45
N ARG A 329 -8.39 -8.92 -17.23
CA ARG A 329 -9.05 -8.89 -18.55
C ARG A 329 -8.04 -8.77 -19.70
N GLN A 330 -7.01 -7.95 -19.48
CA GLN A 330 -6.01 -7.66 -20.50
C GLN A 330 -5.03 -8.82 -20.69
N GLY A 331 -4.56 -9.03 -21.94
CA GLY A 331 -3.51 -9.99 -22.25
C GLY A 331 -4.00 -11.42 -22.49
N LEU A 332 -5.29 -11.72 -22.37
CA LEU A 332 -5.85 -13.05 -22.65
C LEU A 332 -5.87 -13.41 -24.14
N ARG A 333 -6.04 -12.40 -25.04
CA ARG A 333 -6.05 -12.54 -26.50
C ARG A 333 -7.02 -13.62 -27.04
N LEU A 334 -8.15 -13.79 -26.35
CA LEU A 334 -9.19 -14.76 -26.72
C LEU A 334 -10.28 -14.08 -27.57
N PRO A 335 -10.82 -14.76 -28.58
CA PRO A 335 -11.95 -14.27 -29.39
C PRO A 335 -13.25 -14.26 -28.56
N GLY A 336 -14.25 -13.50 -29.01
CA GLY A 336 -15.60 -13.50 -28.43
C GLY A 336 -15.69 -12.91 -27.00
N GLY A 337 -14.66 -12.12 -26.55
CA GLY A 337 -14.65 -11.51 -25.23
C GLY A 337 -15.65 -10.37 -25.02
N PRO A 338 -15.62 -9.70 -23.84
CA PRO A 338 -14.51 -9.67 -22.90
C PRO A 338 -14.43 -10.88 -21.96
N TRP A 339 -13.26 -11.46 -21.84
CA TRP A 339 -12.95 -12.55 -20.92
C TRP A 339 -12.26 -12.04 -19.67
N TYR A 340 -12.52 -12.69 -18.53
CA TYR A 340 -11.90 -12.38 -17.24
C TYR A 340 -11.39 -13.66 -16.59
N VAL A 341 -10.18 -13.64 -16.06
CA VAL A 341 -9.64 -14.74 -15.25
C VAL A 341 -10.48 -14.90 -13.97
N VAL A 342 -11.03 -16.08 -13.75
CA VAL A 342 -11.87 -16.38 -12.57
C VAL A 342 -11.21 -17.35 -11.61
N GLU A 343 -10.36 -18.25 -12.12
CA GLU A 343 -9.72 -19.30 -11.34
C GLU A 343 -8.40 -19.75 -11.97
N LYS A 344 -7.51 -20.32 -11.16
CA LYS A 344 -6.26 -20.96 -11.61
C LYS A 344 -6.12 -22.32 -10.93
N ASP A 345 -5.94 -23.37 -11.71
CA ASP A 345 -5.47 -24.66 -11.23
C ASP A 345 -3.95 -24.70 -11.36
N ILE A 346 -3.28 -24.50 -10.24
CA ILE A 346 -1.82 -24.42 -10.17
C ILE A 346 -1.19 -25.79 -10.50
N LYS A 347 -1.83 -26.86 -10.03
CA LYS A 347 -1.30 -28.22 -10.16
C LYS A 347 -1.27 -28.69 -11.61
N ASN A 348 -2.32 -28.36 -12.37
CA ASN A 348 -2.49 -28.81 -13.75
C ASN A 348 -2.12 -27.71 -14.77
N ASN A 349 -1.65 -26.54 -14.30
CA ASN A 349 -1.32 -25.39 -15.14
C ASN A 349 -2.50 -24.95 -16.03
N VAL A 350 -3.69 -24.79 -15.43
CA VAL A 350 -4.92 -24.38 -16.12
C VAL A 350 -5.38 -23.02 -15.62
N VAL A 351 -5.80 -22.17 -16.56
CA VAL A 351 -6.42 -20.87 -16.26
C VAL A 351 -7.88 -20.92 -16.71
N TYR A 352 -8.81 -20.69 -15.79
CA TYR A 352 -10.23 -20.60 -16.08
C TYR A 352 -10.64 -19.16 -16.29
N VAL A 353 -11.39 -18.90 -17.35
CA VAL A 353 -11.89 -17.59 -17.73
C VAL A 353 -13.41 -17.59 -17.90
N SER A 354 -14.04 -16.42 -17.75
CA SER A 354 -15.48 -16.26 -17.88
C SER A 354 -15.82 -14.90 -18.48
N ARG A 355 -16.88 -14.87 -19.29
CA ARG A 355 -17.49 -13.61 -19.76
C ARG A 355 -18.44 -13.00 -18.75
N ASN A 356 -18.93 -13.81 -17.82
CA ASN A 356 -19.93 -13.44 -16.81
C ASN A 356 -19.30 -13.05 -15.46
N TYR A 357 -18.12 -12.44 -15.45
CA TYR A 357 -17.37 -12.10 -14.23
C TYR A 357 -18.17 -11.26 -13.22
N PHE A 358 -19.00 -10.36 -13.71
CA PHE A 358 -19.82 -9.45 -12.88
C PHE A 358 -21.23 -9.97 -12.59
N SER A 359 -21.58 -11.20 -12.99
CA SER A 359 -22.90 -11.78 -12.68
C SER A 359 -23.14 -11.86 -11.18
N VAL A 360 -24.39 -11.75 -10.75
CA VAL A 360 -24.78 -11.78 -9.34
C VAL A 360 -24.37 -13.11 -8.68
N ASP A 361 -24.42 -14.20 -9.45
CA ASP A 361 -24.08 -15.54 -8.97
C ASP A 361 -22.60 -15.72 -8.70
N LYS A 362 -21.73 -14.91 -9.34
CA LYS A 362 -20.28 -14.92 -9.18
C LYS A 362 -19.76 -13.84 -8.24
N LYS A 363 -20.62 -12.98 -7.71
CA LYS A 363 -20.22 -12.05 -6.64
C LYS A 363 -19.83 -12.85 -5.41
N ARG A 364 -18.55 -12.88 -5.12
CA ARG A 364 -18.00 -13.51 -3.93
C ARG A 364 -18.54 -12.77 -2.69
N ARG A 365 -19.55 -13.36 -2.05
CA ARG A 365 -20.14 -12.85 -0.81
C ARG A 365 -19.43 -13.37 0.44
N LEU A 366 -18.58 -14.37 0.24
CA LEU A 366 -17.84 -15.05 1.29
C LEU A 366 -16.38 -15.17 0.89
N PHE A 367 -15.49 -14.83 1.79
CA PHE A 367 -14.07 -15.05 1.62
C PHE A 367 -13.44 -15.44 2.95
N ARG A 368 -12.40 -16.27 2.86
CA ARG A 368 -11.61 -16.67 4.01
C ARG A 368 -10.46 -15.68 4.19
N VAL A 369 -10.28 -15.22 5.43
CA VAL A 369 -9.15 -14.40 5.83
C VAL A 369 -8.29 -15.22 6.78
N GLY A 370 -7.00 -15.32 6.49
CA GLY A 370 -6.03 -15.95 7.37
C GLY A 370 -5.06 -14.94 7.96
N SER A 371 -4.46 -15.28 9.09
CA SER A 371 -3.38 -14.50 9.69
C SER A 371 -3.71 -13.03 9.90
N LEU A 372 -4.85 -12.73 10.53
CA LEU A 372 -5.25 -11.37 10.86
C LEU A 372 -4.20 -10.70 11.76
N LYS A 373 -3.81 -9.49 11.38
CA LYS A 373 -2.92 -8.63 12.15
C LYS A 373 -3.66 -7.35 12.54
N TRP A 374 -3.78 -7.11 13.82
CA TRP A 374 -4.39 -5.89 14.35
C TRP A 374 -3.32 -4.83 14.54
N LEU A 375 -3.50 -3.67 13.91
CA LEU A 375 -2.55 -2.56 14.02
C LEU A 375 -2.49 -1.99 15.45
N SER A 376 -3.56 -2.10 16.22
CA SER A 376 -3.57 -1.77 17.65
C SER A 376 -2.77 -2.74 18.52
N GLY A 377 -2.33 -3.88 17.99
CA GLY A 377 -1.68 -4.95 18.74
C GLY A 377 -2.65 -5.83 19.56
N LEU A 378 -3.88 -5.38 19.79
CA LEU A 378 -4.86 -6.06 20.61
C LEU A 378 -6.08 -6.50 19.77
N PHE A 379 -6.53 -7.72 20.02
CA PHE A 379 -7.77 -8.23 19.43
C PHE A 379 -8.98 -7.47 20.00
N PRO A 380 -9.90 -6.96 19.15
CA PRO A 380 -11.10 -6.29 19.64
C PRO A 380 -11.98 -7.25 20.45
N LYS A 381 -12.43 -6.83 21.62
CA LYS A 381 -13.25 -7.66 22.54
C LYS A 381 -14.62 -8.04 21.95
N GLN A 382 -15.16 -7.21 21.06
CA GLN A 382 -16.41 -7.47 20.34
C GLN A 382 -16.27 -7.05 18.89
N ILE A 383 -16.52 -7.96 17.96
CA ILE A 383 -16.54 -7.71 16.52
C ILE A 383 -17.88 -8.18 15.97
N ASN A 384 -18.81 -7.25 15.81
CA ASN A 384 -20.09 -7.55 15.16
C ASN A 384 -20.09 -7.12 13.69
N GLU A 385 -19.35 -6.08 13.35
CA GLU A 385 -19.28 -5.52 12.00
C GLU A 385 -17.90 -4.86 11.77
N LEU A 386 -17.25 -5.18 10.66
CA LEU A 386 -16.03 -4.51 10.20
C LEU A 386 -16.25 -3.87 8.83
N GLN A 387 -15.55 -2.76 8.58
CA GLN A 387 -15.43 -2.19 7.24
C GLN A 387 -14.16 -2.72 6.59
N CYS A 388 -14.30 -3.26 5.38
CA CYS A 388 -13.20 -3.79 4.61
C CYS A 388 -12.93 -2.93 3.38
N LYS A 389 -11.66 -2.66 3.10
CA LYS A 389 -11.19 -2.06 1.84
C LYS A 389 -10.43 -3.14 1.07
N SER A 390 -10.85 -3.43 -0.17
CA SER A 390 -10.09 -4.29 -1.08
C SER A 390 -9.48 -3.46 -2.19
N ASP A 391 -8.41 -3.93 -2.80
CA ASP A 391 -7.70 -3.24 -3.89
C ASP A 391 -8.53 -3.01 -5.16
N ARG A 392 -9.69 -3.69 -5.29
CA ARG A 392 -10.61 -3.57 -6.42
C ARG A 392 -11.88 -2.75 -6.15
N CYS A 393 -12.10 -2.36 -4.91
CA CYS A 393 -13.31 -1.64 -4.55
C CYS A 393 -12.97 -0.41 -3.72
N TRP A 394 -13.15 0.75 -4.29
CA TRP A 394 -13.05 2.04 -3.58
C TRP A 394 -14.19 2.23 -2.56
N CYS A 395 -15.13 1.29 -2.52
CA CYS A 395 -16.22 1.27 -1.56
C CYS A 395 -15.80 0.56 -0.28
N THR A 396 -15.98 1.22 0.85
CA THR A 396 -15.96 0.55 2.16
C THR A 396 -17.17 -0.36 2.26
N SER A 397 -17.00 -1.65 2.05
CA SER A 397 -18.08 -2.62 2.27
C SER A 397 -18.17 -2.91 3.76
N LYS A 398 -19.39 -2.85 4.31
CA LYS A 398 -19.67 -3.37 5.65
C LYS A 398 -19.67 -4.89 5.59
N CYS A 399 -18.81 -5.50 6.37
CA CYS A 399 -18.68 -6.95 6.45
C CYS A 399 -19.09 -7.40 7.85
N SER A 400 -20.01 -8.35 7.93
CA SER A 400 -20.32 -9.03 9.19
C SER A 400 -19.39 -10.23 9.36
N PHE A 401 -18.84 -10.41 10.54
CA PHE A 401 -17.90 -11.48 10.86
C PHE A 401 -18.60 -12.56 11.68
N SER A 402 -18.34 -13.81 11.32
CA SER A 402 -18.54 -14.93 12.21
C SER A 402 -17.19 -15.58 12.47
N ILE A 403 -16.78 -15.63 13.72
CA ILE A 403 -15.58 -16.39 14.12
C ILE A 403 -16.07 -17.82 14.33
N VAL A 404 -15.57 -18.73 13.50
CA VAL A 404 -15.74 -20.17 13.74
C VAL A 404 -14.47 -20.62 14.47
N LEU A 405 -14.61 -20.90 15.77
CA LEU A 405 -13.56 -21.46 16.62
C LEU A 405 -13.33 -22.93 16.27
#